data_fcf9b4a64ccb1fa1d5260869627f2f8a
#
_entry.id   fcf9b4a64ccb1fa1d5260869627f2f8a
#
_cell.length_a   1.000
_cell.length_b   1.000
_cell.length_c   1.000
_cell.angle_alpha   90.00
_cell.angle_beta   90.00
_cell.angle_gamma   90.00
#
_symmetry.space_group_name_H-M   'P 1'
#
loop_
_entity.id
_entity.type
_entity.pdbx_description
1 polymer ?
#
loop_
_entity_poly.entity_id
_entity_poly.type
_entity_poly.pdbx_seq_one_letter_code
_entity_poly.pdbx_strand_id
1 'polypeptide(L)'
;FGEVPLVDRTMTAEELGNNPALSSDELYEFMCRDLDDAIDTLPESYGKGWGCRYTRYTAMGLKAKVALYHGDWAEAAKQADAIIASNRFKLMDDFRYVFSVEGEGCQESIMEIESSDMGMSSGSAPYLDYAYIQGPRNNKPSNMQGWGFNVPNDNLISFLKERGDDIRYAATILERGTTTPEGDYILETCTNPYYNGKVYTPSTYNDWSYNGYGFDHNVRVIRYSDILLIYAEALVNGAPAGTCGYSADFALNMVRARAGLAPVSATIDSILDERRAEFAMEENRLFDLKRTGRAAGTIKGFVSPKHDYYPVPVNQLQLNTALSQRAGW
;
A
#
# COMPACT_ATOMS: atom_id res chain seq x y z
N PHE A 1 -15.70 -4.00 -3.33
CA PHE A 1 -17.10 -4.34 -3.56
C PHE A 1 -18.07 -3.54 -2.65
N GLY A 2 -17.58 -2.92 -1.58
CA GLY A 2 -18.43 -2.27 -0.57
C GLY A 2 -19.05 -3.30 0.37
N GLU A 3 -20.36 -3.25 0.53
CA GLU A 3 -21.11 -4.23 1.34
C GLU A 3 -20.94 -5.65 0.76
N VAL A 4 -20.58 -6.61 1.61
CA VAL A 4 -20.35 -8.00 1.22
C VAL A 4 -20.94 -8.94 2.27
N PRO A 5 -21.28 -10.21 1.91
CA PRO A 5 -21.68 -11.20 2.88
C PRO A 5 -20.54 -11.53 3.85
N LEU A 6 -20.87 -11.66 5.13
CA LEU A 6 -19.93 -12.17 6.12
C LEU A 6 -19.99 -13.70 6.16
N VAL A 7 -18.83 -14.33 6.18
CA VAL A 7 -18.64 -15.77 6.41
C VAL A 7 -17.63 -15.90 7.56
N ASP A 8 -18.14 -15.98 8.79
CA ASP A 8 -17.34 -16.05 10.04
C ASP A 8 -17.29 -17.47 10.62
N ARG A 9 -17.97 -18.44 10.00
CA ARG A 9 -18.03 -19.85 10.37
C ARG A 9 -18.18 -20.74 9.16
N THR A 10 -18.07 -22.04 9.37
CA THR A 10 -18.45 -23.01 8.33
C THR A 10 -19.96 -22.94 8.09
N MET A 11 -20.36 -22.72 6.85
CA MET A 11 -21.74 -22.60 6.40
C MET A 11 -22.08 -23.71 5.41
N THR A 12 -23.36 -24.14 5.40
CA THR A 12 -23.90 -25.05 4.39
C THR A 12 -24.08 -24.33 3.05
N ALA A 13 -24.25 -25.09 1.97
CA ALA A 13 -24.53 -24.50 0.65
C ALA A 13 -25.84 -23.69 0.62
N GLU A 14 -26.86 -24.12 1.37
CA GLU A 14 -28.12 -23.39 1.49
C GLU A 14 -27.94 -22.04 2.20
N GLU A 15 -27.21 -22.02 3.33
CA GLU A 15 -26.87 -20.78 4.05
C GLU A 15 -26.08 -19.82 3.19
N LEU A 16 -25.06 -20.31 2.46
CA LEU A 16 -24.27 -19.49 1.52
C LEU A 16 -25.10 -18.93 0.37
N GLY A 17 -26.08 -19.73 -0.11
CA GLY A 17 -26.99 -19.35 -1.20
C GLY A 17 -28.02 -18.29 -0.80
N ASN A 18 -28.14 -17.97 0.50
CA ASN A 18 -29.07 -16.96 1.04
C ASN A 18 -28.40 -16.08 2.11
N ASN A 19 -27.10 -15.78 1.96
CA ASN A 19 -26.33 -14.96 2.88
C ASN A 19 -26.34 -13.48 2.43
N PRO A 20 -27.08 -12.57 3.11
CA PRO A 20 -27.17 -11.18 2.70
C PRO A 20 -25.83 -10.44 2.91
N ALA A 21 -25.63 -9.37 2.16
CA ALA A 21 -24.53 -8.45 2.41
C ALA A 21 -24.78 -7.67 3.70
N LEU A 22 -23.73 -7.50 4.49
CA LEU A 22 -23.70 -6.57 5.62
C LEU A 22 -23.46 -5.15 5.15
N SER A 23 -23.96 -4.17 5.89
CA SER A 23 -23.65 -2.77 5.71
C SER A 23 -22.17 -2.47 5.97
N SER A 24 -21.69 -1.32 5.49
CA SER A 24 -20.32 -0.88 5.75
C SER A 24 -20.04 -0.73 7.25
N ASP A 25 -21.04 -0.27 8.03
CA ASP A 25 -20.90 -0.10 9.48
C ASP A 25 -20.79 -1.45 10.20
N GLU A 26 -21.64 -2.42 9.86
CA GLU A 26 -21.56 -3.77 10.43
C GLU A 26 -20.23 -4.47 10.10
N LEU A 27 -19.74 -4.29 8.87
CA LEU A 27 -18.42 -4.81 8.47
C LEU A 27 -17.29 -4.12 9.23
N TYR A 28 -17.40 -2.80 9.43
CA TYR A 28 -16.43 -2.04 10.21
C TYR A 28 -16.37 -2.51 11.66
N GLU A 29 -17.52 -2.66 12.31
CA GLU A 29 -17.62 -3.20 13.67
C GLU A 29 -17.04 -4.62 13.79
N PHE A 30 -17.31 -5.48 12.80
CA PHE A 30 -16.74 -6.82 12.76
C PHE A 30 -15.22 -6.80 12.66
N MET A 31 -14.68 -6.03 11.70
CA MET A 31 -13.22 -5.88 11.53
C MET A 31 -12.56 -5.29 12.79
N CYS A 32 -13.19 -4.32 13.44
CA CYS A 32 -12.66 -3.73 14.68
C CYS A 32 -12.56 -4.75 15.80
N ARG A 33 -13.56 -5.61 15.99
CA ARG A 33 -13.53 -6.68 17.01
C ARG A 33 -12.39 -7.69 16.75
N ASP A 34 -12.27 -8.17 15.53
CA ASP A 34 -11.20 -9.10 15.16
C ASP A 34 -9.80 -8.47 15.37
N LEU A 35 -9.66 -7.18 15.05
CA LEU A 35 -8.41 -6.45 15.25
C LEU A 35 -8.13 -6.16 16.72
N ASP A 36 -9.14 -5.92 17.55
CA ASP A 36 -8.99 -5.78 19.01
C ASP A 36 -8.50 -7.08 19.62
N ASP A 37 -9.11 -8.21 19.28
CA ASP A 37 -8.66 -9.52 19.71
C ASP A 37 -7.22 -9.81 19.29
N ALA A 38 -6.84 -9.41 18.06
CA ALA A 38 -5.49 -9.55 17.57
C ALA A 38 -4.50 -8.64 18.32
N ILE A 39 -4.87 -7.39 18.62
CA ILE A 39 -4.04 -6.45 19.39
C ILE A 39 -3.79 -6.99 20.82
N ASP A 40 -4.79 -7.59 21.42
CA ASP A 40 -4.69 -8.10 22.78
C ASP A 40 -3.88 -9.41 22.88
N THR A 41 -3.91 -10.24 21.83
CA THR A 41 -3.31 -11.58 21.86
C THR A 41 -1.96 -11.68 21.16
N LEU A 42 -1.70 -10.90 20.11
CA LEU A 42 -0.44 -10.95 19.39
C LEU A 42 0.72 -10.33 20.20
N PRO A 43 1.92 -10.92 20.11
CA PRO A 43 3.09 -10.33 20.75
C PRO A 43 3.55 -9.06 20.04
N GLU A 44 4.35 -8.26 20.72
CA GLU A 44 4.98 -7.06 20.16
C GLU A 44 6.09 -7.38 19.15
N SER A 45 6.72 -8.53 19.26
CA SER A 45 7.77 -9.01 18.38
C SER A 45 7.92 -10.51 18.48
N TYR A 46 8.47 -11.12 17.43
CA TYR A 46 8.84 -12.53 17.42
C TYR A 46 10.36 -12.68 17.52
N GLY A 47 10.81 -13.86 17.95
CA GLY A 47 12.22 -14.21 17.98
C GLY A 47 12.83 -14.32 16.55
N LYS A 48 14.14 -14.41 16.51
CA LYS A 48 14.90 -14.55 15.25
C LYS A 48 14.38 -15.71 14.41
N GLY A 49 14.16 -15.46 13.12
CA GLY A 49 13.62 -16.44 12.16
C GLY A 49 12.09 -16.47 12.04
N TRP A 50 11.38 -15.56 12.72
CA TRP A 50 9.93 -15.44 12.69
C TRP A 50 9.46 -14.04 12.27
N GLY A 51 10.28 -13.30 11.55
CA GLY A 51 10.01 -11.94 11.09
C GLY A 51 8.75 -11.80 10.23
N CYS A 52 8.38 -12.88 9.52
CA CYS A 52 7.18 -12.93 8.67
C CYS A 52 5.83 -12.94 9.43
N ARG A 53 5.85 -13.09 10.74
CA ARG A 53 4.61 -13.16 11.52
C ARG A 53 4.10 -11.77 11.87
N TYR A 54 2.80 -11.60 11.76
CA TYR A 54 2.15 -10.36 12.15
C TYR A 54 2.19 -10.16 13.68
N THR A 55 2.50 -8.93 14.06
CA THR A 55 2.63 -8.51 15.46
C THR A 55 1.40 -7.71 15.90
N ARG A 56 1.31 -7.40 17.19
CA ARG A 56 0.37 -6.43 17.72
C ARG A 56 0.36 -5.12 16.92
N TYR A 57 1.54 -4.62 16.54
CA TYR A 57 1.65 -3.37 15.78
C TYR A 57 1.12 -3.48 14.34
N THR A 58 1.21 -4.65 13.75
CA THR A 58 0.56 -4.92 12.45
C THR A 58 -0.96 -4.80 12.57
N ALA A 59 -1.56 -5.40 13.62
CA ALA A 59 -3.00 -5.29 13.88
C ALA A 59 -3.43 -3.84 14.17
N MET A 60 -2.65 -3.10 14.99
CA MET A 60 -2.89 -1.68 15.26
C MET A 60 -2.80 -0.82 13.99
N GLY A 61 -1.80 -1.03 13.14
CA GLY A 61 -1.63 -0.32 11.88
C GLY A 61 -2.78 -0.58 10.91
N LEU A 62 -3.21 -1.84 10.82
CA LEU A 62 -4.37 -2.20 10.00
C LEU A 62 -5.66 -1.56 10.56
N LYS A 63 -5.85 -1.55 11.88
CA LYS A 63 -7.00 -0.91 12.52
C LYS A 63 -7.01 0.61 12.30
N ALA A 64 -5.85 1.28 12.40
CA ALA A 64 -5.73 2.69 12.06
C ALA A 64 -6.18 2.99 10.62
N LYS A 65 -5.77 2.12 9.66
CA LYS A 65 -6.14 2.25 8.24
C LYS A 65 -7.63 1.96 7.99
N VAL A 66 -8.18 0.95 8.64
CA VAL A 66 -9.62 0.63 8.56
C VAL A 66 -10.45 1.79 9.11
N ALA A 67 -10.09 2.35 10.28
CA ALA A 67 -10.74 3.50 10.89
C ALA A 67 -10.65 4.76 10.00
N LEU A 68 -9.48 5.03 9.40
CA LEU A 68 -9.30 6.11 8.43
C LEU A 68 -10.29 5.98 7.26
N TYR A 69 -10.47 4.78 6.72
CA TYR A 69 -11.33 4.54 5.55
C TYR A 69 -12.82 4.62 5.91
N HIS A 70 -13.17 4.27 7.14
CA HIS A 70 -14.53 4.42 7.66
C HIS A 70 -14.86 5.87 8.06
N GLY A 71 -13.85 6.70 8.36
CA GLY A 71 -14.01 8.06 8.86
C GLY A 71 -14.10 8.14 10.39
N ASP A 72 -13.72 7.06 11.09
CA ASP A 72 -13.58 7.08 12.54
C ASP A 72 -12.23 7.70 12.93
N TRP A 73 -12.20 9.02 12.93
CA TRP A 73 -11.00 9.81 13.19
C TRP A 73 -10.42 9.58 14.59
N ALA A 74 -11.28 9.34 15.57
CA ALA A 74 -10.86 9.11 16.94
C ALA A 74 -10.11 7.78 17.08
N GLU A 75 -10.64 6.70 16.50
CA GLU A 75 -9.98 5.39 16.53
C GLU A 75 -8.72 5.39 15.64
N ALA A 76 -8.76 6.03 14.46
CA ALA A 76 -7.58 6.18 13.61
C ALA A 76 -6.43 6.88 14.35
N ALA A 77 -6.70 8.01 15.01
CA ALA A 77 -5.72 8.74 15.80
C ALA A 77 -5.20 7.91 16.99
N LYS A 78 -6.07 7.22 17.72
CA LYS A 78 -5.72 6.40 18.87
C LYS A 78 -4.73 5.29 18.51
N GLN A 79 -5.00 4.54 17.44
CA GLN A 79 -4.13 3.46 17.02
C GLN A 79 -2.80 3.98 16.46
N ALA A 80 -2.83 5.04 15.66
CA ALA A 80 -1.62 5.68 15.15
C ALA A 80 -0.76 6.27 16.29
N ASP A 81 -1.37 6.96 17.26
CA ASP A 81 -0.69 7.48 18.45
C ASP A 81 0.06 6.39 19.21
N ALA A 82 -0.62 5.27 19.48
CA ALA A 82 -0.02 4.17 20.22
C ALA A 82 1.20 3.55 19.50
N ILE A 83 1.16 3.46 18.15
CA ILE A 83 2.31 3.02 17.36
C ILE A 83 3.44 4.05 17.46
N ILE A 84 3.15 5.34 17.31
CA ILE A 84 4.14 6.43 17.40
C ILE A 84 4.77 6.45 18.78
N ALA A 85 3.96 6.44 19.84
CA ALA A 85 4.41 6.47 21.24
C ALA A 85 5.26 5.25 21.65
N SER A 86 5.12 4.13 20.94
CA SER A 86 5.94 2.93 21.19
C SER A 86 7.43 3.14 20.91
N ASN A 87 7.79 4.12 20.09
CA ASN A 87 9.16 4.39 19.62
C ASN A 87 9.86 3.19 18.99
N ARG A 88 9.11 2.21 18.49
CA ARG A 88 9.67 1.02 17.81
C ARG A 88 9.94 1.23 16.34
N PHE A 89 9.24 2.17 15.75
CA PHE A 89 9.29 2.46 14.32
C PHE A 89 9.86 3.85 14.08
N LYS A 90 10.52 4.02 12.95
CA LYS A 90 11.02 5.32 12.49
C LYS A 90 11.06 5.38 10.98
N LEU A 91 11.03 6.58 10.42
CA LEU A 91 11.35 6.78 9.00
C LEU A 91 12.82 6.43 8.78
N MET A 92 13.10 5.70 7.70
CA MET A 92 14.49 5.49 7.27
C MET A 92 14.99 6.77 6.60
N ASP A 93 16.25 7.11 6.82
CA ASP A 93 16.86 8.32 6.26
C ASP A 93 16.91 8.27 4.74
N ASP A 94 17.22 7.11 4.16
CA ASP A 94 17.19 6.87 2.73
C ASP A 94 15.85 6.26 2.31
N PHE A 95 15.07 7.03 1.53
CA PHE A 95 13.78 6.58 1.00
C PHE A 95 13.89 5.37 0.08
N ARG A 96 14.96 5.32 -0.74
CA ARG A 96 15.18 4.21 -1.66
C ARG A 96 15.44 2.90 -0.93
N TYR A 97 16.19 2.97 0.19
CA TYR A 97 16.49 1.79 1.01
C TYR A 97 15.24 1.06 1.48
N VAL A 98 14.14 1.79 1.77
CA VAL A 98 12.87 1.18 2.21
C VAL A 98 12.33 0.15 1.19
N PHE A 99 12.65 0.34 -0.08
CA PHE A 99 12.17 -0.50 -1.18
C PHE A 99 13.24 -1.44 -1.74
N SER A 100 14.43 -1.47 -1.16
CA SER A 100 15.46 -2.45 -1.52
C SER A 100 15.22 -3.80 -0.83
N VAL A 101 15.89 -4.85 -1.30
CA VAL A 101 15.89 -6.17 -0.64
C VAL A 101 16.50 -6.07 0.76
N GLU A 102 17.58 -5.30 0.92
CA GLU A 102 18.21 -5.07 2.23
C GLU A 102 17.33 -4.29 3.20
N GLY A 103 16.40 -3.50 2.67
CA GLY A 103 15.44 -2.72 3.47
C GLY A 103 14.23 -3.49 3.94
N GLU A 104 14.11 -4.77 3.58
CA GLU A 104 13.01 -5.61 4.03
C GLU A 104 12.99 -5.76 5.55
N GLY A 105 11.81 -5.63 6.14
CA GLY A 105 11.66 -5.66 7.59
C GLY A 105 12.41 -4.55 8.33
N CYS A 106 12.79 -3.44 7.67
CA CYS A 106 13.45 -2.30 8.33
C CYS A 106 12.53 -1.62 9.37
N GLN A 107 13.08 -0.68 10.13
CA GLN A 107 12.30 0.00 11.19
C GLN A 107 11.13 0.86 10.68
N GLU A 108 11.03 1.11 9.39
CA GLU A 108 9.87 1.77 8.79
C GLU A 108 8.74 0.78 8.48
N SER A 109 9.03 -0.51 8.35
CA SER A 109 8.06 -1.54 7.99
C SER A 109 7.22 -1.99 9.18
N ILE A 110 5.89 -1.95 9.03
CA ILE A 110 4.92 -2.44 10.02
C ILE A 110 4.24 -3.71 9.53
N MET A 111 3.97 -3.78 8.22
CA MET A 111 3.37 -4.95 7.58
C MET A 111 3.95 -5.13 6.19
N GLU A 112 4.53 -6.30 5.96
CA GLU A 112 4.96 -6.75 4.64
C GLU A 112 4.31 -8.09 4.30
N ILE A 113 4.11 -8.33 3.01
CA ILE A 113 3.85 -9.67 2.49
C ILE A 113 5.20 -10.18 2.03
N GLU A 114 5.72 -11.20 2.72
CA GLU A 114 7.03 -11.73 2.41
C GLU A 114 7.02 -12.59 1.15
N SER A 115 8.02 -12.38 0.34
CA SER A 115 8.41 -13.21 -0.80
C SER A 115 9.67 -13.99 -0.46
N SER A 116 9.88 -15.11 -1.09
CA SER A 116 11.09 -15.90 -0.91
C SER A 116 11.45 -16.58 -2.22
N ASP A 117 12.72 -16.58 -2.55
CA ASP A 117 13.29 -17.31 -3.67
C ASP A 117 13.48 -18.82 -3.38
N MET A 118 12.82 -19.36 -2.35
CA MET A 118 12.98 -20.75 -1.88
C MET A 118 13.00 -21.78 -3.02
N GLY A 119 14.01 -21.65 -3.84
CA GLY A 119 14.46 -22.62 -4.84
C GLY A 119 13.43 -22.88 -5.93
N MET A 120 13.53 -22.18 -7.03
CA MET A 120 12.82 -22.45 -8.29
C MET A 120 12.95 -23.89 -8.80
N SER A 121 13.81 -24.70 -8.18
CA SER A 121 14.02 -26.11 -8.50
C SER A 121 12.84 -27.02 -8.15
N SER A 122 11.87 -26.58 -7.35
CA SER A 122 10.77 -27.44 -6.91
C SER A 122 9.45 -27.25 -7.66
N GLY A 123 9.32 -26.23 -8.50
CA GLY A 123 8.05 -25.93 -9.20
C GLY A 123 6.87 -25.59 -8.28
N SER A 124 7.12 -25.41 -7.00
CA SER A 124 6.10 -25.30 -5.95
C SER A 124 6.34 -24.15 -4.98
N ALA A 125 7.35 -23.30 -5.21
CA ALA A 125 7.61 -22.18 -4.31
C ALA A 125 6.55 -21.10 -4.48
N PRO A 126 5.98 -20.58 -3.38
CA PRO A 126 5.16 -19.37 -3.43
C PRO A 126 6.09 -18.20 -3.75
N TYR A 127 6.18 -17.86 -5.01
CA TYR A 127 6.85 -16.65 -5.47
C TYR A 127 5.81 -15.60 -5.82
N LEU A 128 6.13 -14.34 -5.57
CA LEU A 128 5.32 -13.23 -6.02
C LEU A 128 5.90 -12.72 -7.35
N ASP A 129 5.11 -12.80 -8.40
CA ASP A 129 5.44 -12.17 -9.69
C ASP A 129 5.39 -10.63 -9.61
N TYR A 130 5.21 -10.07 -8.43
CA TYR A 130 4.92 -8.66 -8.19
C TYR A 130 5.99 -7.73 -8.79
N ALA A 131 7.25 -8.02 -8.58
CA ALA A 131 8.35 -7.25 -9.15
C ALA A 131 8.48 -7.47 -10.66
N TYR A 132 8.39 -8.73 -11.10
CA TYR A 132 8.56 -9.10 -12.50
C TYR A 132 7.49 -8.53 -13.42
N ILE A 133 6.22 -8.60 -13.05
CA ILE A 133 5.14 -8.09 -13.90
C ILE A 133 5.21 -6.57 -14.09
N GLN A 134 5.88 -5.85 -13.19
CA GLN A 134 6.04 -4.41 -13.25
C GLN A 134 7.38 -3.95 -13.85
N GLY A 135 8.32 -4.89 -14.01
CA GLY A 135 9.65 -4.62 -14.54
C GLY A 135 9.66 -4.17 -16.01
N PRO A 136 10.81 -3.65 -16.51
CA PRO A 136 10.95 -3.16 -17.87
C PRO A 136 10.64 -4.19 -18.95
N ARG A 137 9.75 -3.84 -19.88
CA ARG A 137 9.38 -4.69 -21.01
C ARG A 137 10.27 -4.42 -22.20
N ASN A 138 10.73 -5.49 -22.86
CA ASN A 138 11.66 -5.46 -24.01
C ASN A 138 13.04 -4.92 -23.64
N ASN A 139 13.54 -5.22 -22.45
CA ASN A 139 14.86 -4.82 -21.97
C ASN A 139 15.98 -5.82 -22.34
N LYS A 140 15.88 -6.48 -23.50
CA LYS A 140 16.90 -7.42 -23.99
C LYS A 140 18.03 -6.70 -24.76
N PRO A 141 19.31 -7.06 -24.58
CA PRO A 141 19.84 -8.23 -23.86
C PRO A 141 20.12 -8.02 -22.36
N SER A 142 19.63 -6.95 -21.73
CA SER A 142 19.77 -6.80 -20.29
C SER A 142 19.16 -7.98 -19.53
N ASN A 143 19.76 -8.36 -18.40
CA ASN A 143 19.24 -9.40 -17.53
C ASN A 143 17.96 -8.96 -16.80
N MET A 144 17.66 -7.66 -16.74
CA MET A 144 16.48 -7.12 -16.11
C MET A 144 15.32 -7.01 -17.10
N GLN A 145 14.31 -7.86 -16.96
CA GLN A 145 13.14 -7.88 -17.83
C GLN A 145 11.85 -8.01 -17.01
N GLY A 146 10.72 -7.56 -17.60
CA GLY A 146 9.39 -7.71 -17.02
C GLY A 146 8.29 -7.54 -18.06
N TRP A 147 7.04 -7.43 -17.60
CA TRP A 147 5.89 -7.26 -18.49
C TRP A 147 5.48 -5.80 -18.69
N GLY A 148 5.99 -4.88 -17.89
CA GLY A 148 5.71 -3.44 -17.99
C GLY A 148 4.28 -3.08 -17.62
N PHE A 149 3.69 -3.77 -16.63
CA PHE A 149 2.43 -3.38 -16.03
C PHE A 149 2.65 -2.36 -14.91
N ASN A 150 1.56 -1.72 -14.46
CA ASN A 150 1.57 -0.73 -13.39
C ASN A 150 2.69 0.31 -13.57
N VAL A 151 2.73 0.96 -14.72
CA VAL A 151 3.75 1.96 -15.04
C VAL A 151 3.35 3.36 -14.58
N PRO A 152 4.30 4.19 -14.13
CA PRO A 152 4.06 5.60 -13.85
C PRO A 152 3.51 6.34 -15.08
N ASN A 153 2.53 7.22 -14.87
CA ASN A 153 1.97 8.05 -15.93
C ASN A 153 2.53 9.49 -15.87
N ASP A 154 2.37 10.25 -16.95
CA ASP A 154 2.87 11.62 -17.07
C ASP A 154 2.34 12.54 -15.97
N ASN A 155 1.12 12.31 -15.48
CA ASN A 155 0.53 13.11 -14.41
C ASN A 155 1.25 12.92 -13.06
N LEU A 156 1.73 11.71 -12.75
CA LEU A 156 2.59 11.46 -11.59
C LEU A 156 3.98 12.07 -11.78
N ILE A 157 4.55 11.93 -12.97
CA ILE A 157 5.87 12.50 -13.31
C ILE A 157 5.85 14.01 -13.13
N SER A 158 4.90 14.70 -13.73
CA SER A 158 4.73 16.16 -13.60
C SER A 158 4.53 16.57 -12.14
N PHE A 159 3.67 15.87 -11.42
CA PHE A 159 3.38 16.16 -10.01
C PHE A 159 4.63 16.11 -9.12
N LEU A 160 5.48 15.08 -9.26
CA LEU A 160 6.71 14.97 -8.48
C LEU A 160 7.74 16.05 -8.88
N LYS A 161 7.91 16.32 -10.18
CA LYS A 161 8.83 17.35 -10.69
C LYS A 161 8.41 18.76 -10.28
N GLU A 162 7.13 19.11 -10.37
CA GLU A 162 6.61 20.42 -9.98
C GLU A 162 6.76 20.69 -8.48
N ARG A 163 6.78 19.65 -7.65
CA ARG A 163 7.03 19.74 -6.21
C ARG A 163 8.51 19.87 -5.86
N GLY A 164 9.43 19.63 -6.80
CA GLY A 164 10.85 19.47 -6.50
C GLY A 164 11.14 18.23 -5.64
N ASP A 165 10.37 17.17 -5.81
CA ASP A 165 10.44 15.95 -5.01
C ASP A 165 11.44 14.95 -5.59
N ASP A 166 12.70 15.40 -5.70
CA ASP A 166 13.73 14.66 -6.42
C ASP A 166 14.09 13.33 -5.75
N ILE A 167 14.08 13.29 -4.41
CA ILE A 167 14.41 12.06 -3.65
C ILE A 167 13.41 10.96 -3.95
N ARG A 168 12.10 11.26 -3.85
CA ARG A 168 11.07 10.26 -4.13
C ARG A 168 10.94 9.97 -5.61
N TYR A 169 11.17 10.96 -6.47
CA TYR A 169 11.23 10.74 -7.91
C TYR A 169 12.30 9.69 -8.26
N ALA A 170 13.53 9.88 -7.80
CA ALA A 170 14.64 8.97 -8.09
C ALA A 170 14.43 7.54 -7.57
N ALA A 171 13.69 7.37 -6.45
CA ALA A 171 13.40 6.05 -5.90
C ALA A 171 12.17 5.38 -6.57
N THR A 172 11.22 6.18 -7.05
CA THR A 172 9.93 5.68 -7.55
C THR A 172 9.93 5.43 -9.05
N ILE A 173 10.73 6.20 -9.81
CA ILE A 173 10.66 6.25 -11.28
C ILE A 173 11.95 5.70 -11.87
N LEU A 174 11.85 4.60 -12.62
CA LEU A 174 12.91 4.13 -13.50
C LEU A 174 12.66 4.66 -14.90
N GLU A 175 13.58 5.42 -15.45
CA GLU A 175 13.45 6.01 -16.78
C GLU A 175 14.15 5.14 -17.85
N ARG A 176 13.51 5.00 -18.99
CA ARG A 176 14.11 4.42 -20.19
C ARG A 176 15.33 5.24 -20.62
N GLY A 177 16.41 4.57 -21.03
CA GLY A 177 17.66 5.21 -21.43
C GLY A 177 18.58 5.58 -20.25
N THR A 178 18.26 5.16 -19.02
CA THR A 178 19.08 5.47 -17.84
C THR A 178 19.68 4.21 -17.21
N THR A 179 20.70 4.40 -16.39
CA THR A 179 21.31 3.34 -15.57
C THR A 179 20.87 3.53 -14.12
N THR A 180 20.44 2.44 -13.47
CA THR A 180 20.12 2.46 -12.05
C THR A 180 21.38 2.64 -11.20
N PRO A 181 21.26 3.08 -9.94
CA PRO A 181 22.43 3.15 -9.04
C PRO A 181 23.19 1.83 -8.88
N GLU A 182 22.49 0.70 -9.04
CA GLU A 182 23.06 -0.66 -8.94
C GLU A 182 23.72 -1.13 -10.25
N GLY A 183 23.64 -0.34 -11.32
CA GLY A 183 24.34 -0.56 -12.59
C GLY A 183 23.51 -1.21 -13.68
N ASP A 184 22.22 -1.46 -13.47
CA ASP A 184 21.33 -2.00 -14.50
C ASP A 184 20.91 -0.90 -15.49
N TYR A 185 21.10 -1.13 -16.78
CA TYR A 185 20.69 -0.19 -17.83
C TYR A 185 19.30 -0.52 -18.37
N ILE A 186 18.43 0.47 -18.36
CA ILE A 186 17.10 0.39 -18.96
C ILE A 186 17.17 0.86 -20.40
N LEU A 187 17.05 -0.06 -21.35
CA LEU A 187 17.27 0.22 -22.75
C LEU A 187 16.32 1.28 -23.32
N GLU A 188 16.82 2.11 -24.24
CA GLU A 188 16.03 3.04 -25.05
C GLU A 188 14.87 2.37 -25.81
N THR A 189 15.02 1.06 -26.10
CA THR A 189 14.03 0.26 -26.83
C THR A 189 12.93 -0.32 -25.96
N CYS A 190 12.96 -0.09 -24.65
CA CYS A 190 11.89 -0.53 -23.74
C CYS A 190 10.55 0.07 -24.15
N THR A 191 9.47 -0.71 -23.96
CA THR A 191 8.12 -0.35 -24.43
C THR A 191 7.59 0.94 -23.79
N ASN A 192 7.77 1.10 -22.49
CA ASN A 192 7.27 2.27 -21.75
C ASN A 192 8.41 3.23 -21.44
N PRO A 193 8.15 4.55 -21.33
CA PRO A 193 9.16 5.52 -20.95
C PRO A 193 9.55 5.44 -19.47
N TYR A 194 8.66 4.92 -18.61
CA TYR A 194 8.84 4.83 -17.16
C TYR A 194 8.41 3.48 -16.63
N TYR A 195 9.05 3.06 -15.52
CA TYR A 195 8.71 1.84 -14.78
C TYR A 195 8.73 2.10 -13.27
N ASN A 196 8.12 1.18 -12.51
CA ASN A 196 8.03 1.30 -11.06
C ASN A 196 9.37 0.96 -10.38
N GLY A 197 10.02 1.98 -9.81
CA GLY A 197 11.28 1.84 -9.10
C GLY A 197 11.16 1.21 -7.71
N LYS A 198 9.98 1.28 -7.08
CA LYS A 198 9.76 0.72 -5.73
C LYS A 198 9.67 -0.81 -5.69
N VAL A 199 9.51 -1.45 -6.83
CA VAL A 199 9.51 -2.92 -6.94
C VAL A 199 10.73 -3.42 -7.72
N TYR A 200 11.66 -2.53 -8.01
CA TYR A 200 12.87 -2.87 -8.73
C TYR A 200 13.79 -3.73 -7.86
N THR A 201 14.17 -4.88 -8.40
CA THR A 201 15.18 -5.75 -7.81
C THR A 201 16.40 -5.76 -8.74
N PRO A 202 17.60 -5.38 -8.27
CA PRO A 202 18.80 -5.37 -9.09
C PRO A 202 19.13 -6.75 -9.67
N SER A 203 19.71 -6.79 -10.88
CA SER A 203 20.12 -8.03 -11.55
C SER A 203 21.17 -8.81 -10.77
N THR A 204 21.85 -8.15 -9.84
CA THR A 204 22.81 -8.78 -8.91
C THR A 204 22.16 -9.66 -7.85
N TYR A 205 20.86 -9.43 -7.55
CA TYR A 205 20.10 -10.25 -6.59
C TYR A 205 19.36 -11.40 -7.24
N ASN A 206 18.87 -11.20 -8.47
CA ASN A 206 18.05 -12.17 -9.17
C ASN A 206 18.57 -12.39 -10.59
N ASP A 207 18.67 -13.65 -10.99
CA ASP A 207 18.92 -14.00 -12.39
C ASP A 207 17.63 -13.86 -13.20
N TRP A 208 17.38 -12.65 -13.71
CA TRP A 208 16.25 -12.33 -14.58
C TRP A 208 16.22 -13.15 -15.88
N SER A 209 17.30 -13.85 -16.21
CA SER A 209 17.37 -14.71 -17.40
C SER A 209 16.65 -16.04 -17.22
N TYR A 210 16.43 -16.49 -15.98
CA TYR A 210 15.84 -17.77 -15.67
C TYR A 210 14.32 -17.65 -15.48
N ASN A 211 13.57 -17.78 -16.57
CA ASN A 211 12.08 -17.79 -16.63
C ASN A 211 11.34 -16.65 -15.93
N GLY A 212 12.04 -15.68 -15.36
CA GLY A 212 11.48 -14.44 -14.84
C GLY A 212 10.57 -14.55 -13.62
N TYR A 213 10.61 -15.63 -12.87
CA TYR A 213 9.74 -15.85 -11.73
C TYR A 213 10.54 -15.95 -10.42
N GLY A 214 9.95 -15.48 -9.32
CA GLY A 214 10.47 -15.74 -7.99
C GLY A 214 11.50 -14.73 -7.52
N PHE A 215 11.13 -13.45 -7.50
CA PHE A 215 12.00 -12.42 -6.92
C PHE A 215 11.79 -12.36 -5.41
N ASP A 216 12.91 -12.32 -4.70
CA ASP A 216 12.96 -11.99 -3.28
C ASP A 216 12.73 -10.50 -3.12
N HIS A 217 11.45 -10.11 -3.13
CA HIS A 217 11.02 -8.71 -3.01
C HIS A 217 9.66 -8.63 -2.32
N ASN A 218 9.68 -8.24 -1.06
CA ASN A 218 8.49 -8.12 -0.23
C ASN A 218 7.57 -7.00 -0.69
N VAL A 219 6.26 -7.19 -0.54
CA VAL A 219 5.27 -6.13 -0.73
C VAL A 219 5.09 -5.35 0.57
N ARG A 220 5.45 -4.05 0.57
CA ARG A 220 5.25 -3.15 1.72
C ARG A 220 3.78 -2.75 1.77
N VAL A 221 3.07 -3.19 2.81
CA VAL A 221 1.61 -2.96 2.95
C VAL A 221 1.31 -1.78 3.86
N ILE A 222 1.98 -1.71 5.01
CA ILE A 222 1.86 -0.59 5.96
C ILE A 222 3.26 -0.19 6.40
N ARG A 223 3.58 1.09 6.21
CA ARG A 223 4.83 1.70 6.62
C ARG A 223 4.60 2.75 7.70
N TYR A 224 5.62 3.10 8.46
CA TYR A 224 5.53 4.12 9.50
C TYR A 224 5.11 5.50 8.96
N SER A 225 5.49 5.83 7.72
CA SER A 225 4.99 7.01 7.03
C SER A 225 3.46 7.02 6.86
N ASP A 226 2.82 5.85 6.64
CA ASP A 226 1.35 5.76 6.58
C ASP A 226 0.73 6.09 7.95
N ILE A 227 1.30 5.57 9.03
CA ILE A 227 0.86 5.87 10.40
C ILE A 227 0.96 7.37 10.72
N LEU A 228 2.07 8.02 10.37
CA LEU A 228 2.24 9.46 10.56
C LEU A 228 1.20 10.27 9.78
N LEU A 229 0.92 9.91 8.53
CA LEU A 229 -0.06 10.61 7.70
C LEU A 229 -1.51 10.29 8.07
N ILE A 230 -1.81 9.07 8.56
CA ILE A 230 -3.10 8.74 9.18
C ILE A 230 -3.32 9.59 10.43
N TYR A 231 -2.31 9.69 11.30
CA TYR A 231 -2.40 10.50 12.52
C TYR A 231 -2.64 11.99 12.19
N ALA A 232 -1.85 12.53 11.26
CA ALA A 232 -2.02 13.92 10.83
C ALA A 232 -3.42 14.19 10.26
N GLU A 233 -3.94 13.29 9.41
CA GLU A 233 -5.27 13.43 8.81
C GLU A 233 -6.37 13.33 9.86
N ALA A 234 -6.27 12.40 10.80
CA ALA A 234 -7.24 12.24 11.88
C ALA A 234 -7.32 13.50 12.77
N LEU A 235 -6.17 14.09 13.14
CA LEU A 235 -6.13 15.33 13.92
C LEU A 235 -6.74 16.51 13.17
N VAL A 236 -6.46 16.65 11.87
CA VAL A 236 -7.08 17.73 11.05
C VAL A 236 -8.59 17.55 10.95
N ASN A 237 -9.10 16.33 11.01
CA ASN A 237 -10.54 16.04 11.06
C ASN A 237 -11.13 16.09 12.49
N GLY A 238 -10.41 16.60 13.47
CA GLY A 238 -10.92 16.88 14.81
C GLY A 238 -10.75 15.74 15.82
N ALA A 239 -9.97 14.71 15.52
CA ALA A 239 -9.61 13.72 16.52
C ALA A 239 -8.82 14.35 17.68
N PRO A 240 -8.98 13.86 18.92
CA PRO A 240 -8.18 14.34 20.03
C PRO A 240 -6.69 13.97 19.82
N ALA A 241 -5.80 14.90 20.26
CA ALA A 241 -4.37 14.60 20.28
C ALA A 241 -4.08 13.47 21.28
N GLY A 242 -3.17 12.58 20.89
CA GLY A 242 -2.76 11.45 21.72
C GLY A 242 -1.57 11.76 22.64
N THR A 243 -0.91 10.73 23.10
CA THR A 243 0.18 10.78 24.08
C THR A 243 1.57 10.91 23.45
N CYS A 244 1.71 10.67 22.17
CA CYS A 244 2.98 10.79 21.45
C CYS A 244 3.51 12.24 21.40
N GLY A 245 2.66 13.23 21.66
CA GLY A 245 3.02 14.65 21.65
C GLY A 245 3.18 15.28 20.29
N TYR A 246 2.83 14.58 19.20
CA TYR A 246 2.91 15.13 17.84
C TYR A 246 1.67 15.95 17.51
N SER A 247 1.88 17.06 16.81
CA SER A 247 0.79 17.78 16.11
C SER A 247 0.62 17.21 14.70
N ALA A 248 -0.50 17.55 14.04
CA ALA A 248 -0.70 17.22 12.64
C ALA A 248 0.41 17.77 11.74
N ASP A 249 0.82 19.03 11.96
CA ASP A 249 1.93 19.65 11.24
C ASP A 249 3.24 18.89 11.45
N PHE A 250 3.53 18.49 12.68
CA PHE A 250 4.76 17.77 12.99
C PHE A 250 4.81 16.41 12.28
N ALA A 251 3.74 15.61 12.39
CA ALA A 251 3.66 14.30 11.76
C ALA A 251 3.76 14.37 10.22
N LEU A 252 3.05 15.31 9.58
CA LEU A 252 3.15 15.56 8.14
C LEU A 252 4.57 15.95 7.75
N ASN A 253 5.17 16.90 8.48
CA ASN A 253 6.46 17.48 8.11
C ASN A 253 7.64 16.55 8.40
N MET A 254 7.51 15.53 9.23
CA MET A 254 8.49 14.43 9.32
C MET A 254 8.66 13.70 7.98
N VAL A 255 7.55 13.37 7.32
CA VAL A 255 7.56 12.70 6.02
C VAL A 255 8.15 13.61 4.95
N ARG A 256 7.77 14.89 4.96
CA ARG A 256 8.28 15.91 4.03
C ARG A 256 9.78 16.15 4.19
N ALA A 257 10.24 16.26 5.43
CA ALA A 257 11.66 16.49 5.74
C ALA A 257 12.54 15.35 5.23
N ARG A 258 12.10 14.10 5.35
CA ARG A 258 12.79 12.94 4.81
C ARG A 258 12.92 13.03 3.27
N ALA A 259 11.93 13.60 2.60
CA ALA A 259 11.96 13.86 1.15
C ALA A 259 12.71 15.16 0.76
N GLY A 260 13.34 15.86 1.73
CA GLY A 260 14.05 17.10 1.47
C GLY A 260 13.15 18.30 1.19
N LEU A 261 11.85 18.22 1.50
CA LEU A 261 10.89 19.28 1.20
C LEU A 261 10.68 20.22 2.39
N ALA A 262 10.43 21.49 2.09
CA ALA A 262 10.11 22.50 3.09
C ALA A 262 8.79 22.16 3.83
N PRO A 263 8.68 22.53 5.13
CA PRO A 263 7.49 22.29 5.91
C PRO A 263 6.27 23.06 5.38
N VAL A 264 5.07 22.51 5.60
CA VAL A 264 3.79 23.13 5.28
C VAL A 264 2.82 22.93 6.43
N SER A 265 1.74 23.71 6.49
CA SER A 265 0.64 23.45 7.43
C SER A 265 -0.15 22.22 7.03
N ALA A 266 -0.53 21.41 8.02
CA ALA A 266 -1.37 20.24 7.81
C ALA A 266 -2.81 20.66 7.48
N THR A 267 -3.23 20.35 6.29
CA THR A 267 -4.59 20.44 5.80
C THR A 267 -4.92 19.12 5.09
N ILE A 268 -6.19 18.86 4.85
CA ILE A 268 -6.57 17.65 4.08
C ILE A 268 -5.87 17.63 2.72
N ASP A 269 -5.77 18.77 2.04
CA ASP A 269 -5.10 18.88 0.74
C ASP A 269 -3.61 18.58 0.82
N SER A 270 -2.89 19.21 1.76
CA SER A 270 -1.44 18.98 1.92
C SER A 270 -1.13 17.53 2.33
N ILE A 271 -1.96 16.91 3.16
CA ILE A 271 -1.82 15.51 3.57
C ILE A 271 -2.08 14.57 2.39
N LEU A 272 -3.14 14.79 1.60
CA LEU A 272 -3.45 13.96 0.44
C LEU A 272 -2.42 14.11 -0.69
N ASP A 273 -1.83 15.29 -0.84
CA ASP A 273 -0.71 15.51 -1.76
C ASP A 273 0.57 14.81 -1.27
N GLU A 274 0.81 14.82 0.05
CA GLU A 274 1.92 14.08 0.63
C GLU A 274 1.73 12.58 0.49
N ARG A 275 0.53 12.06 0.79
CA ARG A 275 0.17 10.65 0.56
C ARG A 275 0.35 10.24 -0.90
N ARG A 276 -0.05 11.12 -1.84
CA ARG A 276 0.13 10.87 -3.27
C ARG A 276 1.60 10.71 -3.66
N ALA A 277 2.50 11.54 -3.12
CA ALA A 277 3.93 11.46 -3.39
C ALA A 277 4.58 10.28 -2.68
N GLU A 278 4.29 10.13 -1.40
CA GLU A 278 4.86 9.11 -0.52
C GLU A 278 4.49 7.68 -0.94
N PHE A 279 3.23 7.46 -1.29
CA PHE A 279 2.71 6.14 -1.66
C PHE A 279 2.50 5.99 -3.18
N ALA A 280 3.15 6.82 -3.99
CA ALA A 280 3.16 6.63 -5.44
C ALA A 280 3.60 5.21 -5.77
N MET A 281 2.85 4.52 -6.63
CA MET A 281 3.05 3.13 -7.05
C MET A 281 2.85 2.05 -5.96
N GLU A 282 2.33 2.40 -4.77
CA GLU A 282 1.98 1.49 -3.67
C GLU A 282 0.45 1.27 -3.56
N GLU A 283 -0.30 1.50 -4.63
CA GLU A 283 -1.73 1.20 -4.80
C GLU A 283 -2.71 1.95 -3.85
N ASN A 284 -2.26 2.98 -3.13
CA ASN A 284 -3.09 3.74 -2.19
C ASN A 284 -3.97 4.82 -2.84
N ARG A 285 -3.54 5.41 -3.98
CA ARG A 285 -4.14 6.64 -4.55
C ARG A 285 -5.62 6.53 -4.89
N LEU A 286 -6.06 5.42 -5.50
CA LEU A 286 -7.47 5.22 -5.86
C LEU A 286 -8.36 5.24 -4.61
N PHE A 287 -7.93 4.58 -3.54
CA PHE A 287 -8.68 4.51 -2.29
C PHE A 287 -8.73 5.87 -1.59
N ASP A 288 -7.62 6.62 -1.57
CA ASP A 288 -7.60 7.98 -1.03
C ASP A 288 -8.56 8.91 -1.79
N LEU A 289 -8.59 8.85 -3.11
CA LEU A 289 -9.51 9.65 -3.93
C LEU A 289 -10.99 9.26 -3.72
N LYS A 290 -11.27 7.96 -3.56
CA LYS A 290 -12.64 7.49 -3.36
C LYS A 290 -13.16 7.86 -1.98
N ARG A 291 -12.43 7.56 -0.90
CA ARG A 291 -12.84 7.86 0.49
C ARG A 291 -13.00 9.36 0.77
N THR A 292 -12.30 10.21 0.02
CA THR A 292 -12.39 11.67 0.14
C THR A 292 -13.33 12.34 -0.88
N GLY A 293 -14.06 11.54 -1.68
CA GLY A 293 -15.00 12.03 -2.69
C GLY A 293 -14.36 12.74 -3.89
N ARG A 294 -13.04 12.59 -4.08
CA ARG A 294 -12.27 13.31 -5.12
C ARG A 294 -12.10 12.52 -6.43
N ALA A 295 -12.52 11.26 -6.46
CA ALA A 295 -12.27 10.38 -7.60
C ALA A 295 -12.90 10.90 -8.90
N ALA A 296 -14.16 11.33 -8.86
CA ALA A 296 -14.87 11.85 -10.04
C ALA A 296 -14.22 13.12 -10.63
N GLY A 297 -13.64 13.98 -9.79
CA GLY A 297 -12.94 15.19 -10.22
C GLY A 297 -11.50 14.96 -10.69
N THR A 298 -10.92 13.80 -10.37
CA THR A 298 -9.49 13.52 -10.62
C THR A 298 -9.27 12.45 -11.67
N ILE A 299 -10.08 11.39 -11.67
CA ILE A 299 -9.91 10.24 -12.57
C ILE A 299 -10.80 10.41 -13.79
N LYS A 300 -10.18 10.54 -14.97
CA LYS A 300 -10.92 10.68 -16.25
C LYS A 300 -11.85 9.48 -16.44
N GLY A 301 -13.13 9.77 -16.65
CA GLY A 301 -14.16 8.76 -16.89
C GLY A 301 -14.72 8.09 -15.63
N PHE A 302 -14.32 8.54 -14.43
CA PHE A 302 -14.91 8.06 -13.19
C PHE A 302 -16.32 8.65 -13.01
N VAL A 303 -17.29 7.79 -12.79
CA VAL A 303 -18.70 8.15 -12.62
C VAL A 303 -19.22 7.52 -11.33
N SER A 304 -19.60 8.34 -10.35
CA SER A 304 -20.30 7.89 -9.15
C SER A 304 -21.82 7.78 -9.45
N PRO A 305 -22.55 6.79 -8.90
CA PRO A 305 -22.10 5.75 -7.98
C PRO A 305 -21.47 4.51 -8.66
N LYS A 306 -21.48 4.44 -9.98
CA LYS A 306 -21.03 3.24 -10.72
C LYS A 306 -19.63 2.77 -10.35
N HIS A 307 -18.65 3.69 -10.34
CA HIS A 307 -17.24 3.36 -10.13
C HIS A 307 -16.80 3.45 -8.66
N ASP A 308 -17.72 3.78 -7.74
CA ASP A 308 -17.41 3.78 -6.31
C ASP A 308 -17.09 2.36 -5.82
N TYR A 309 -17.73 1.35 -6.43
CA TYR A 309 -17.50 -0.05 -6.13
C TYR A 309 -17.37 -0.88 -7.41
N TYR A 310 -16.71 -2.03 -7.31
CA TYR A 310 -16.72 -3.02 -8.37
C TYR A 310 -18.09 -3.72 -8.43
N PRO A 311 -18.54 -4.17 -9.63
CA PRO A 311 -19.78 -4.93 -9.73
C PRO A 311 -19.67 -6.27 -8.99
N VAL A 312 -20.78 -6.71 -8.43
CA VAL A 312 -20.86 -8.09 -7.93
C VAL A 312 -20.79 -9.03 -9.14
N PRO A 313 -19.88 -10.02 -9.16
CA PRO A 313 -19.78 -10.96 -10.27
C PRO A 313 -21.10 -11.69 -10.54
N VAL A 314 -21.46 -11.85 -11.80
CA VAL A 314 -22.74 -12.45 -12.21
C VAL A 314 -22.96 -13.84 -11.62
N ASN A 315 -21.92 -14.65 -11.56
CA ASN A 315 -21.99 -15.98 -10.93
C ASN A 315 -22.30 -15.92 -9.44
N GLN A 316 -21.84 -14.89 -8.73
CA GLN A 316 -22.17 -14.71 -7.30
C GLN A 316 -23.63 -14.31 -7.11
N LEU A 317 -24.19 -13.48 -7.98
CA LEU A 317 -25.63 -13.15 -7.96
C LEU A 317 -26.51 -14.36 -8.27
N GLN A 318 -26.01 -15.31 -9.08
CA GLN A 318 -26.73 -16.56 -9.36
C GLN A 318 -26.64 -17.57 -8.22
N LEU A 319 -25.53 -17.61 -7.50
CA LEU A 319 -25.29 -18.56 -6.40
C LEU A 319 -25.89 -18.10 -5.07
N ASN A 320 -25.97 -16.79 -4.85
CA ASN A 320 -26.51 -16.20 -3.64
C ASN A 320 -27.65 -15.23 -3.99
N THR A 321 -28.88 -15.68 -3.78
CA THR A 321 -30.08 -14.94 -4.16
C THR A 321 -30.41 -13.76 -3.25
N ALA A 322 -29.73 -13.65 -2.11
CA ALA A 322 -29.85 -12.49 -1.21
C ALA A 322 -29.00 -11.28 -1.68
N LEU A 323 -28.15 -11.44 -2.70
CA LEU A 323 -27.34 -10.36 -3.23
C LEU A 323 -28.05 -9.60 -4.35
N SER A 324 -27.79 -8.32 -4.41
CA SER A 324 -28.17 -7.44 -5.52
C SER A 324 -26.95 -6.78 -6.16
N GLN A 325 -27.09 -6.38 -7.42
CA GLN A 325 -26.04 -5.66 -8.12
C GLN A 325 -25.87 -4.25 -7.56
N ARG A 326 -24.66 -3.73 -7.66
CA ARG A 326 -24.31 -2.35 -7.26
C ARG A 326 -24.97 -1.33 -8.17
N ALA A 327 -25.26 -0.15 -7.62
CA ALA A 327 -25.87 0.93 -8.37
C ALA A 327 -25.02 1.34 -9.58
N GLY A 328 -25.65 1.43 -10.74
CA GLY A 328 -25.01 1.81 -12.00
C GLY A 328 -24.42 0.66 -12.83
N TRP A 329 -24.50 -0.60 -12.31
CA TRP A 329 -24.03 -1.80 -13.02
C TRP A 329 -25.17 -2.68 -13.51
#